data_be1602f624a0e19ed7b55396dcdab128
#
_entry.id   be1602f624a0e19ed7b55396dcdab128
#
_cell.length_a   1.000
_cell.length_b   1.000
_cell.length_c   1.000
_cell.angle_alpha   90.00
_cell.angle_beta   90.00
_cell.angle_gamma   90.00
#
_symmetry.space_group_name_H-M   'P 1'
#
loop_
_entity.id
_entity.type
_entity.pdbx_description
1 polymer ?
#
loop_
_entity_poly.entity_id
_entity_poly.type
_entity_poly.pdbx_seq_one_letter_code
_entity_poly.pdbx_strand_id
1 'polypeptide(L)'
;MNKKISTKNYLALALLFLAVLILTLYLKRWSDVYKEDKLNNSPLTEKIEEVNLNEASTVISEMNEVLIYIGKTSDKNNYNMEKRILKYFTNKNILDKMIYINVTNNKDYQATINNIFPETKNYKTEVPIILYLKSGKVVDILTNNNGIIYTDDLDKFLNKNQIS
;
A
#
# COMPACT_ATOMS: atom_id res chain seq x y z
N MET A 1 -38.97 5.59 -53.08
CA MET A 1 -39.50 6.66 -52.19
C MET A 1 -38.47 6.95 -51.12
N ASN A 2 -37.67 8.02 -51.26
CA ASN A 2 -36.78 8.46 -50.18
C ASN A 2 -37.60 9.21 -49.12
N LYS A 3 -37.91 8.57 -47.98
CA LYS A 3 -38.51 9.25 -46.83
C LYS A 3 -37.48 10.25 -46.27
N LYS A 4 -37.70 11.55 -46.49
CA LYS A 4 -36.95 12.63 -45.81
C LYS A 4 -37.12 12.47 -44.31
N ILE A 5 -36.03 12.20 -43.60
CA ILE A 5 -36.01 12.14 -42.15
C ILE A 5 -36.36 13.54 -41.63
N SER A 6 -37.30 13.62 -40.69
CA SER A 6 -37.73 14.89 -40.10
C SER A 6 -36.57 15.54 -39.31
N THR A 7 -36.43 16.86 -39.39
CA THR A 7 -35.44 17.66 -38.66
C THR A 7 -35.50 17.40 -37.15
N LYS A 8 -36.70 17.08 -36.61
CA LYS A 8 -36.90 16.68 -35.19
C LYS A 8 -36.15 15.41 -34.82
N ASN A 9 -36.06 14.45 -35.75
CA ASN A 9 -35.36 13.19 -35.53
C ASN A 9 -33.83 13.40 -35.48
N TYR A 10 -33.29 14.31 -36.27
CA TYR A 10 -31.88 14.70 -36.19
C TYR A 10 -31.56 15.41 -34.90
N LEU A 11 -32.47 16.29 -34.42
CA LEU A 11 -32.29 16.96 -33.15
C LEU A 11 -32.31 15.97 -31.98
N ALA A 12 -33.27 15.03 -32.00
CA ALA A 12 -33.36 13.98 -31.00
C ALA A 12 -32.10 13.08 -30.96
N LEU A 13 -31.57 12.73 -32.16
CA LEU A 13 -30.35 11.96 -32.27
C LEU A 13 -29.13 12.74 -31.76
N ALA A 14 -29.03 14.03 -32.05
CA ALA A 14 -27.95 14.88 -31.55
C ALA A 14 -27.98 15.02 -30.02
N LEU A 15 -29.18 15.19 -29.43
CA LEU A 15 -29.35 15.23 -27.98
C LEU A 15 -28.99 13.90 -27.31
N LEU A 16 -29.38 12.79 -27.91
CA LEU A 16 -29.01 11.45 -27.44
C LEU A 16 -27.50 11.24 -27.47
N PHE A 17 -26.86 11.64 -28.56
CA PHE A 17 -25.39 11.56 -28.68
C PHE A 17 -24.69 12.43 -27.66
N LEU A 18 -25.19 13.66 -27.43
CA LEU A 18 -24.64 14.54 -26.36
C LEU A 18 -24.80 13.92 -24.98
N ALA A 19 -25.97 13.33 -24.68
CA ALA A 19 -26.20 12.67 -23.39
C ALA A 19 -25.24 11.49 -23.16
N VAL A 20 -25.00 10.67 -24.19
CA VAL A 20 -24.03 9.55 -24.13
C VAL A 20 -22.62 10.07 -23.90
N LEU A 21 -22.24 11.16 -24.56
CA LEU A 21 -20.92 11.80 -24.40
C LEU A 21 -20.72 12.29 -22.95
N ILE A 22 -21.70 13.00 -22.41
CA ILE A 22 -21.67 13.49 -21.00
C ILE A 22 -21.58 12.30 -20.04
N LEU A 23 -22.38 11.26 -20.24
CA LEU A 23 -22.36 10.06 -19.40
C LEU A 23 -20.98 9.38 -19.44
N THR A 24 -20.37 9.26 -20.62
CA THR A 24 -19.05 8.64 -20.77
C THR A 24 -17.97 9.44 -20.04
N LEU A 25 -18.00 10.77 -20.13
CA LEU A 25 -17.06 11.64 -19.41
C LEU A 25 -17.25 11.54 -17.89
N TYR A 26 -18.51 11.47 -17.43
CA TYR A 26 -18.82 11.30 -16.03
C TYR A 26 -18.31 9.97 -15.47
N LEU A 27 -18.58 8.86 -16.18
CA LEU A 27 -18.11 7.52 -15.79
C LEU A 27 -16.58 7.44 -15.79
N LYS A 28 -15.91 8.07 -16.75
CA LYS A 28 -14.44 8.14 -16.76
C LYS A 28 -13.92 8.87 -15.52
N ARG A 29 -14.44 10.04 -15.22
CA ARG A 29 -14.04 10.83 -14.06
C ARG A 29 -14.27 10.05 -12.76
N TRP A 30 -15.42 9.40 -12.63
CA TRP A 30 -15.73 8.57 -11.47
C TRP A 30 -14.76 7.39 -11.33
N SER A 31 -14.43 6.73 -12.44
CA SER A 31 -13.43 5.64 -12.46
C SER A 31 -12.04 6.13 -12.04
N ASP A 32 -11.63 7.33 -12.46
CA ASP A 32 -10.31 7.86 -12.13
C ASP A 32 -10.24 8.23 -10.64
N VAL A 33 -11.27 8.89 -10.10
CA VAL A 33 -11.39 9.19 -8.66
C VAL A 33 -11.39 7.91 -7.82
N TYR A 34 -12.14 6.88 -8.22
CA TYR A 34 -12.17 5.60 -7.52
C TYR A 34 -10.79 4.90 -7.51
N LYS A 35 -10.05 4.95 -8.62
CA LYS A 35 -8.70 4.40 -8.68
C LYS A 35 -7.72 5.16 -7.79
N GLU A 36 -7.83 6.48 -7.74
CA GLU A 36 -7.00 7.34 -6.91
C GLU A 36 -7.28 7.09 -5.43
N ASP A 37 -8.55 7.08 -5.03
CA ASP A 37 -8.97 6.78 -3.66
C ASP A 37 -8.48 5.40 -3.20
N LYS A 38 -8.58 4.40 -4.07
CA LYS A 38 -8.06 3.06 -3.80
C LYS A 38 -6.55 3.02 -3.56
N LEU A 39 -5.77 3.89 -4.22
CA LEU A 39 -4.32 3.95 -4.01
C LEU A 39 -3.92 4.69 -2.72
N ASN A 40 -4.83 5.47 -2.14
CA ASN A 40 -4.59 6.18 -0.89
C ASN A 40 -4.58 5.26 0.34
N ASN A 41 -5.11 4.05 0.19
CA ASN A 41 -5.12 3.04 1.25
C ASN A 41 -4.19 1.88 0.90
N SER A 42 -3.46 1.38 1.90
CA SER A 42 -2.66 0.17 1.72
C SER A 42 -3.55 -1.07 1.71
N PRO A 43 -3.35 -2.03 0.79
CA PRO A 43 -4.02 -3.33 0.89
C PRO A 43 -3.71 -4.09 2.19
N LEU A 44 -2.59 -3.80 2.82
CA LEU A 44 -2.19 -4.43 4.09
C LEU A 44 -3.16 -4.08 5.23
N THR A 45 -3.68 -2.85 5.24
CA THR A 45 -4.60 -2.38 6.31
C THR A 45 -5.96 -3.07 6.30
N GLU A 46 -6.27 -3.86 5.26
CA GLU A 46 -7.46 -4.72 5.27
C GLU A 46 -7.39 -5.82 6.35
N LYS A 47 -6.18 -6.22 6.79
CA LYS A 47 -5.96 -7.36 7.70
C LYS A 47 -4.87 -7.13 8.75
N ILE A 48 -4.13 -6.05 8.66
CA ILE A 48 -3.02 -5.72 9.56
C ILE A 48 -3.34 -4.37 10.20
N GLU A 49 -3.08 -4.24 11.48
CA GLU A 49 -3.26 -2.99 12.21
C GLU A 49 -2.32 -1.91 11.68
N GLU A 50 -2.87 -0.74 11.35
CA GLU A 50 -2.09 0.45 11.02
C GLU A 50 -1.77 1.23 12.28
N VAL A 51 -0.49 1.40 12.56
CA VAL A 51 0.02 2.12 13.72
C VAL A 51 0.67 3.41 13.26
N ASN A 52 0.41 4.49 13.99
CA ASN A 52 1.05 5.77 13.71
C ASN A 52 2.54 5.71 14.06
N LEU A 53 3.41 6.27 13.21
CA LEU A 53 4.86 6.25 13.45
C LEU A 53 5.27 6.80 14.83
N ASN A 54 4.56 7.82 15.32
CA ASN A 54 4.83 8.41 16.64
C ASN A 54 4.40 7.52 17.81
N GLU A 55 3.48 6.58 17.60
CA GLU A 55 2.96 5.65 18.59
C GLU A 55 3.65 4.29 18.53
N ALA A 56 4.43 4.06 17.46
CA ALA A 56 5.06 2.78 17.18
C ALA A 56 5.88 2.23 18.35
N SER A 57 6.64 3.09 19.04
CA SER A 57 7.45 2.67 20.19
C SER A 57 6.62 2.10 21.35
N THR A 58 5.43 2.65 21.61
CA THR A 58 4.52 2.18 22.66
C THR A 58 3.93 0.81 22.28
N VAL A 59 3.37 0.70 21.07
CA VAL A 59 2.76 -0.56 20.59
C VAL A 59 3.79 -1.69 20.56
N ILE A 60 5.00 -1.40 20.08
CA ILE A 60 6.09 -2.37 19.97
C ILE A 60 6.56 -2.86 21.35
N SER A 61 6.55 -1.98 22.37
CA SER A 61 6.98 -2.37 23.73
C SER A 61 6.07 -3.42 24.37
N GLU A 62 4.83 -3.55 23.90
CA GLU A 62 3.85 -4.53 24.36
C GLU A 62 3.96 -5.88 23.64
N MET A 63 4.74 -5.94 22.54
CA MET A 63 4.87 -7.13 21.70
C MET A 63 6.21 -7.83 21.94
N ASN A 64 6.18 -9.13 22.22
CA ASN A 64 7.41 -9.93 22.36
C ASN A 64 8.11 -10.17 21.03
N GLU A 65 7.32 -10.34 19.96
CA GLU A 65 7.81 -10.61 18.61
C GLU A 65 6.87 -9.93 17.61
N VAL A 66 7.43 -9.12 16.71
CA VAL A 66 6.65 -8.38 15.74
C VAL A 66 7.40 -8.17 14.43
N LEU A 67 6.68 -8.27 13.33
CA LEU A 67 7.08 -7.81 11.99
C LEU A 67 6.45 -6.45 11.72
N ILE A 68 7.28 -5.46 11.45
CA ILE A 68 6.82 -4.11 11.12
C ILE A 68 7.04 -3.86 9.65
N TYR A 69 5.96 -3.68 8.90
CA TYR A 69 6.04 -3.19 7.53
C TYR A 69 5.89 -1.67 7.52
N ILE A 70 6.89 -0.98 7.02
CA ILE A 70 6.88 0.49 6.86
C ILE A 70 6.78 0.79 5.37
N GLY A 71 5.72 1.49 4.96
CA GLY A 71 5.43 1.73 3.55
C GLY A 71 4.80 3.09 3.26
N LYS A 72 4.64 3.38 1.97
CA LYS A 72 3.94 4.56 1.46
C LYS A 72 2.78 4.13 0.58
N THR A 73 1.67 4.86 0.68
CA THR A 73 0.51 4.74 -0.21
C THR A 73 0.64 5.68 -1.42
N SER A 74 -0.41 5.80 -2.22
CA SER A 74 -0.54 6.69 -3.37
C SER A 74 0.34 6.36 -4.58
N ASP A 75 0.95 5.17 -4.61
CA ASP A 75 1.70 4.63 -5.74
C ASP A 75 1.16 3.26 -6.19
N LYS A 76 0.92 3.11 -7.49
CA LYS A 76 0.36 1.86 -8.05
C LYS A 76 1.30 0.67 -7.90
N ASN A 77 2.61 0.88 -7.99
CA ASN A 77 3.58 -0.21 -7.87
C ASN A 77 3.64 -0.69 -6.43
N ASN A 78 3.67 0.24 -5.47
CA ASN A 78 3.59 -0.06 -4.04
C ASN A 78 2.30 -0.81 -3.72
N TYR A 79 1.15 -0.32 -4.18
CA TYR A 79 -0.14 -0.98 -4.00
C TYR A 79 -0.13 -2.44 -4.52
N ASN A 80 0.38 -2.67 -5.73
CA ASN A 80 0.45 -4.02 -6.30
C ASN A 80 1.45 -4.93 -5.57
N MET A 81 2.55 -4.37 -5.09
CA MET A 81 3.53 -5.08 -4.27
C MET A 81 2.93 -5.48 -2.93
N GLU A 82 2.28 -4.57 -2.23
CA GLU A 82 1.62 -4.81 -0.94
C GLU A 82 0.51 -5.87 -1.06
N LYS A 83 -0.25 -5.89 -2.16
CA LYS A 83 -1.19 -7.00 -2.43
C LYS A 83 -0.51 -8.37 -2.51
N ARG A 84 0.67 -8.45 -3.12
CA ARG A 84 1.42 -9.72 -3.18
C ARG A 84 1.95 -10.11 -1.81
N ILE A 85 2.47 -9.12 -1.05
CA ILE A 85 2.96 -9.30 0.31
C ILE A 85 1.82 -9.78 1.23
N LEU A 86 0.66 -9.14 1.17
CA LEU A 86 -0.52 -9.54 1.93
C LEU A 86 -0.92 -11.00 1.65
N LYS A 87 -1.01 -11.36 0.36
CA LYS A 87 -1.32 -12.74 -0.04
C LYS A 87 -0.27 -13.72 0.49
N TYR A 88 1.02 -13.37 0.39
CA TYR A 88 2.12 -14.19 0.88
C TYR A 88 2.02 -14.43 2.39
N PHE A 89 1.87 -13.38 3.19
CA PHE A 89 1.77 -13.48 4.64
C PHE A 89 0.47 -14.16 5.11
N THR A 90 -0.64 -13.97 4.36
CA THR A 90 -1.86 -14.73 4.60
C THR A 90 -1.64 -16.24 4.44
N ASN A 91 -0.92 -16.65 3.39
CA ASN A 91 -0.61 -18.06 3.13
C ASN A 91 0.35 -18.66 4.16
N LYS A 92 1.20 -17.84 4.77
CA LYS A 92 2.13 -18.24 5.85
C LYS A 92 1.49 -18.19 7.24
N ASN A 93 0.28 -17.64 7.36
CA ASN A 93 -0.48 -17.50 8.63
C ASN A 93 0.26 -16.70 9.71
N ILE A 94 0.95 -15.60 9.31
CA ILE A 94 1.77 -14.77 10.20
C ILE A 94 1.26 -13.32 10.31
N LEU A 95 0.06 -13.02 9.83
CA LEU A 95 -0.51 -11.67 9.84
C LEU A 95 -0.75 -11.13 11.26
N ASP A 96 -1.01 -12.00 12.21
CA ASP A 96 -1.20 -11.68 13.64
C ASP A 96 0.05 -11.15 14.33
N LYS A 97 1.22 -11.40 13.72
CA LYS A 97 2.52 -10.90 14.20
C LYS A 97 2.94 -9.61 13.50
N MET A 98 2.06 -9.00 12.70
CA MET A 98 2.42 -7.87 11.86
C MET A 98 1.71 -6.59 12.25
N ILE A 99 2.44 -5.47 12.13
CA ILE A 99 1.87 -4.12 12.10
C ILE A 99 2.32 -3.37 10.86
N TYR A 100 1.50 -2.43 10.42
CA TYR A 100 1.78 -1.56 9.30
C TYR A 100 1.99 -0.12 9.77
N ILE A 101 3.06 0.52 9.29
CA ILE A 101 3.33 1.94 9.54
C ILE A 101 3.32 2.68 8.22
N ASN A 102 2.37 3.61 8.06
CA ASN A 102 2.24 4.46 6.89
C ASN A 102 3.03 5.76 7.08
N VAL A 103 4.00 6.00 6.20
CA VAL A 103 4.84 7.20 6.24
C VAL A 103 4.57 8.17 5.08
N THR A 104 3.46 8.03 4.36
CA THR A 104 3.11 8.85 3.19
C THR A 104 3.13 10.34 3.50
N ASN A 105 2.59 10.74 4.62
CA ASN A 105 2.45 12.13 5.04
C ASN A 105 3.61 12.64 5.92
N ASN A 106 4.60 11.80 6.18
CA ASN A 106 5.76 12.18 7.00
C ASN A 106 6.97 12.45 6.09
N LYS A 107 7.33 13.72 5.92
CA LYS A 107 8.47 14.14 5.08
C LYS A 107 9.81 13.69 5.66
N ASP A 108 9.91 13.66 6.99
CA ASP A 108 11.13 13.34 7.72
C ASP A 108 11.11 11.92 8.29
N TYR A 109 10.35 11.02 7.64
CA TYR A 109 10.14 9.65 8.12
C TYR A 109 11.44 8.89 8.38
N GLN A 110 12.48 9.12 7.56
CA GLN A 110 13.78 8.45 7.73
C GLN A 110 14.46 8.84 9.05
N ALA A 111 14.46 10.12 9.38
CA ALA A 111 15.00 10.60 10.67
C ALA A 111 14.19 10.04 11.84
N THR A 112 12.86 10.01 11.72
CA THR A 112 11.96 9.46 12.74
C THR A 112 12.17 7.97 12.92
N ILE A 113 12.26 7.19 11.84
CA ILE A 113 12.57 5.75 11.89
C ILE A 113 13.91 5.51 12.57
N ASN A 114 14.95 6.25 12.20
CA ASN A 114 16.28 6.12 12.78
C ASN A 114 16.35 6.51 14.28
N ASN A 115 15.42 7.34 14.74
CA ASN A 115 15.31 7.70 16.15
C ASN A 115 14.59 6.59 16.95
N ILE A 116 13.52 6.00 16.38
CA ILE A 116 12.77 4.93 17.01
C ILE A 116 13.55 3.61 16.96
N PHE A 117 14.20 3.33 15.83
CA PHE A 117 14.97 2.13 15.53
C PHE A 117 16.41 2.48 15.18
N PRO A 118 17.29 2.71 16.17
CA PRO A 118 18.67 3.17 15.90
C PRO A 118 19.49 2.23 15.00
N GLU A 119 19.14 0.94 14.97
CA GLU A 119 19.78 -0.08 14.14
C GLU A 119 19.60 0.19 12.64
N THR A 120 18.56 0.95 12.27
CA THR A 120 18.28 1.30 10.87
C THR A 120 19.24 2.33 10.29
N LYS A 121 20.03 3.03 11.11
CA LYS A 121 20.94 4.10 10.66
C LYS A 121 21.98 3.67 9.62
N ASN A 122 22.35 2.39 9.63
CA ASN A 122 23.33 1.82 8.71
C ASN A 122 22.71 1.32 7.40
N TYR A 123 21.40 1.42 7.25
CA TYR A 123 20.67 0.97 6.09
C TYR A 123 20.12 2.15 5.29
N LYS A 124 20.01 1.99 3.98
CA LYS A 124 19.19 2.92 3.20
C LYS A 124 17.73 2.70 3.60
N THR A 125 17.18 3.67 4.32
CA THR A 125 15.79 3.62 4.83
C THR A 125 14.79 4.11 3.76
N GLU A 126 14.98 3.70 2.50
CA GLU A 126 13.96 3.89 1.47
C GLU A 126 12.86 2.86 1.68
N VAL A 127 11.63 3.33 1.82
CA VAL A 127 10.47 2.45 1.97
C VAL A 127 10.12 1.77 0.64
N PRO A 128 9.65 0.50 0.68
CA PRO A 128 9.26 -0.26 1.86
C PRO A 128 10.42 -0.89 2.64
N ILE A 129 10.22 -1.02 3.95
CA ILE A 129 11.14 -1.69 4.87
C ILE A 129 10.33 -2.68 5.71
N ILE A 130 10.89 -3.87 5.96
CA ILE A 130 10.35 -4.79 6.95
C ILE A 130 11.37 -4.92 8.07
N LEU A 131 10.95 -4.61 9.29
CA LEU A 131 11.74 -4.80 10.50
C LEU A 131 11.22 -6.04 11.24
N TYR A 132 12.13 -6.85 11.72
CA TYR A 132 11.80 -7.94 12.64
C TYR A 132 12.33 -7.59 14.02
N LEU A 133 11.46 -7.56 15.00
CA LEU A 133 11.79 -7.24 16.38
C LEU A 133 11.50 -8.41 17.30
N LYS A 134 12.39 -8.58 18.31
CA LYS A 134 12.19 -9.44 19.46
C LYS A 134 12.44 -8.63 20.72
N SER A 135 11.51 -8.69 21.68
CA SER A 135 11.59 -7.99 22.96
C SER A 135 11.95 -6.50 22.78
N GLY A 136 11.28 -5.85 21.83
CA GLY A 136 11.45 -4.43 21.52
C GLY A 136 12.75 -4.05 20.78
N LYS A 137 13.61 -5.01 20.39
CA LYS A 137 14.87 -4.75 19.69
C LYS A 137 14.80 -5.24 18.26
N VAL A 138 15.32 -4.45 17.32
CA VAL A 138 15.45 -4.86 15.92
C VAL A 138 16.50 -5.96 15.82
N VAL A 139 16.06 -7.12 15.36
CA VAL A 139 16.91 -8.31 15.14
C VAL A 139 17.40 -8.39 13.71
N ASP A 140 16.50 -8.06 12.75
CA ASP A 140 16.83 -8.10 11.32
C ASP A 140 16.02 -7.06 10.54
N ILE A 141 16.54 -6.67 9.38
CA ILE A 141 15.98 -5.64 8.51
C ILE A 141 15.99 -6.14 7.09
N LEU A 142 14.81 -6.16 6.47
CA LEU A 142 14.66 -6.40 5.04
C LEU A 142 14.41 -5.07 4.32
N THR A 143 15.37 -4.66 3.50
CA THR A 143 15.25 -3.52 2.59
C THR A 143 15.68 -3.96 1.20
N ASN A 144 15.27 -3.21 0.18
CA ASN A 144 15.77 -3.41 -1.17
C ASN A 144 16.13 -2.04 -1.78
N ASN A 145 17.30 -1.95 -2.40
CA ASN A 145 17.80 -0.72 -3.02
C ASN A 145 16.89 -0.16 -4.12
N ASN A 146 16.00 -0.98 -4.66
CA ASN A 146 15.06 -0.61 -5.71
C ASN A 146 13.64 -0.28 -5.18
N GLY A 147 13.45 -0.25 -3.86
CA GLY A 147 12.12 -0.04 -3.26
C GLY A 147 11.10 -1.15 -3.57
N ILE A 148 11.56 -2.34 -3.99
CA ILE A 148 10.70 -3.48 -4.32
C ILE A 148 11.12 -4.68 -3.48
N ILE A 149 10.19 -5.24 -2.71
CA ILE A 149 10.39 -6.49 -1.97
C ILE A 149 9.72 -7.63 -2.75
N TYR A 150 10.49 -8.66 -3.05
CA TYR A 150 10.01 -9.87 -3.73
C TYR A 150 9.68 -10.98 -2.72
N THR A 151 8.85 -11.93 -3.13
CA THR A 151 8.47 -13.08 -2.29
C THR A 151 9.68 -13.93 -1.90
N ASP A 152 10.67 -14.06 -2.79
CA ASP A 152 11.91 -14.79 -2.50
C ASP A 152 12.75 -14.10 -1.41
N ASP A 153 12.72 -12.77 -1.35
CA ASP A 153 13.39 -12.02 -0.29
C ASP A 153 12.67 -12.24 1.05
N LEU A 154 11.33 -12.28 1.02
CA LEU A 154 10.52 -12.61 2.19
C LEU A 154 10.78 -14.03 2.68
N ASP A 155 10.84 -15.03 1.79
CA ASP A 155 11.14 -16.41 2.16
C ASP A 155 12.51 -16.52 2.84
N LYS A 156 13.53 -15.90 2.28
CA LYS A 156 14.89 -15.88 2.86
C LYS A 156 14.88 -15.19 4.23
N PHE A 157 14.19 -14.06 4.34
CA PHE A 157 14.11 -13.28 5.58
C PHE A 157 13.38 -14.05 6.68
N LEU A 158 12.23 -14.65 6.39
CA LEU A 158 11.47 -15.44 7.36
C LEU A 158 12.24 -16.69 7.80
N ASN A 159 12.84 -17.42 6.85
CA ASN A 159 13.61 -18.63 7.13
C ASN A 159 14.86 -18.32 7.98
N LYS A 160 15.59 -17.25 7.65
CA LYS A 160 16.75 -16.78 8.43
C LYS A 160 16.39 -16.50 9.89
N ASN A 161 15.23 -15.90 10.10
CA ASN A 161 14.76 -15.48 11.43
C ASN A 161 13.87 -16.52 12.14
N GLN A 162 13.62 -17.67 11.50
CA GLN A 162 12.80 -18.78 12.01
C GLN A 162 11.37 -18.32 12.37
N ILE A 163 10.81 -17.44 11.51
CA ILE A 163 9.46 -16.92 11.68
C ILE A 163 8.48 -17.86 10.93
N SER A 164 7.53 -18.41 11.66
CA SER A 164 6.52 -19.36 11.15
C SER A 164 5.15 -19.05 11.75
#